data_76fb8adf3cf4d2986528941f6eef9c72
#
_entry.id   76fb8adf3cf4d2986528941f6eef9c72
#
_cell.length_a   1.000
_cell.length_b   1.000
_cell.length_c   1.000
_cell.angle_alpha   90.00
_cell.angle_beta   90.00
_cell.angle_gamma   90.00
#
_symmetry.space_group_name_H-M   'P 1'
#
loop_
_entity.id
_entity.type
_entity.pdbx_description
1 polymer ?
#
loop_
_entity_poly.entity_id
_entity_poly.type
_entity_poly.pdbx_seq_one_letter_code
_entity_poly.pdbx_strand_id
1 'polypeptide(L)'
;MTVQTTTAFDIDAFVRGYEEWDIEALLGLYSDDVEVVQIDRDNPPGAPRVRQGKEVLRGMFEHCASAGVKATVDDAITEDDRAAATVTCEFPGGRKVLANAILELEDGRIVREREVIAGDPKGS
;
A
#
# COMPACT_ATOMS: atom_id res chain seq x y z
N MET A 1 32.78 -19.27 -6.08
CA MET A 1 31.35 -19.48 -5.99
C MET A 1 30.66 -18.13 -5.84
N THR A 2 29.77 -17.82 -6.74
CA THR A 2 29.08 -16.54 -6.71
C THR A 2 27.83 -16.67 -5.85
N VAL A 3 27.79 -15.92 -4.76
CA VAL A 3 26.59 -15.86 -3.93
C VAL A 3 25.69 -14.80 -4.54
N GLN A 4 24.56 -15.23 -5.06
CA GLN A 4 23.56 -14.30 -5.56
C GLN A 4 22.74 -13.81 -4.39
N THR A 5 22.86 -12.53 -4.07
CA THR A 5 22.10 -11.93 -2.99
C THR A 5 20.83 -11.34 -3.58
N THR A 6 19.68 -11.93 -3.27
CA THR A 6 18.39 -11.35 -3.62
C THR A 6 18.09 -10.23 -2.64
N THR A 7 17.69 -9.08 -3.16
CA THR A 7 17.31 -7.96 -2.30
C THR A 7 16.00 -8.30 -1.59
N ALA A 8 16.04 -8.30 -0.27
CA ALA A 8 14.85 -8.54 0.54
C ALA A 8 13.96 -7.30 0.55
N PHE A 9 12.67 -7.52 0.64
CA PHE A 9 11.70 -6.43 0.81
C PHE A 9 11.86 -5.81 2.20
N ASP A 10 12.01 -4.49 2.24
CA ASP A 10 12.20 -3.77 3.49
C ASP A 10 10.84 -3.44 4.12
N ILE A 11 10.34 -4.38 4.92
CA ILE A 11 9.03 -4.23 5.57
C ILE A 11 9.05 -3.08 6.59
N ASP A 12 10.17 -2.82 7.24
CA ASP A 12 10.27 -1.73 8.20
C ASP A 12 10.17 -0.37 7.50
N ALA A 13 10.77 -0.24 6.32
CA ALA A 13 10.64 0.96 5.51
C ALA A 13 9.19 1.17 5.04
N PHE A 14 8.50 0.08 4.73
CA PHE A 14 7.09 0.12 4.35
C PHE A 14 6.23 0.65 5.51
N VAL A 15 6.42 0.12 6.71
CA VAL A 15 5.69 0.55 7.90
C VAL A 15 5.96 2.03 8.19
N ARG A 16 7.23 2.42 8.26
CA ARG A 16 7.59 3.81 8.56
C ARG A 16 7.12 4.77 7.47
N GLY A 17 7.21 4.33 6.22
CA GLY A 17 6.77 5.15 5.10
C GLY A 17 5.31 5.56 5.21
N TYR A 18 4.44 4.64 5.59
CA TYR A 18 3.04 4.95 5.83
C TYR A 18 2.83 5.79 7.09
N GLU A 19 3.45 5.39 8.19
CA GLU A 19 3.19 6.04 9.47
C GLU A 19 3.76 7.45 9.55
N GLU A 20 4.80 7.73 8.80
CA GLU A 20 5.43 9.05 8.74
C GLU A 20 5.09 9.81 7.45
N TRP A 21 4.36 9.21 6.53
CA TRP A 21 4.12 9.71 5.17
C TRP A 21 5.41 10.11 4.48
N ASP A 22 6.40 9.21 4.55
CA ASP A 22 7.63 9.37 3.78
C ASP A 22 7.39 8.82 2.38
N ILE A 23 6.85 9.67 1.53
CA ILE A 23 6.35 9.28 0.21
C ILE A 23 7.48 8.75 -0.67
N GLU A 24 8.65 9.40 -0.65
CA GLU A 24 9.77 8.94 -1.47
C GLU A 24 10.28 7.57 -1.01
N ALA A 25 10.33 7.33 0.30
CA ALA A 25 10.71 6.02 0.82
C ALA A 25 9.69 4.94 0.42
N LEU A 26 8.39 5.25 0.50
CA LEU A 26 7.34 4.33 0.04
C LEU A 26 7.49 4.01 -1.44
N LEU A 27 7.60 5.04 -2.28
CA LEU A 27 7.69 4.85 -3.73
C LEU A 27 8.93 4.06 -4.12
N GLY A 28 10.01 4.16 -3.35
CA GLY A 28 11.22 3.38 -3.57
C GLY A 28 11.02 1.87 -3.41
N LEU A 29 9.93 1.45 -2.75
CA LEU A 29 9.61 0.04 -2.55
C LEU A 29 8.79 -0.55 -3.68
N TYR A 30 8.34 0.25 -4.63
CA TYR A 30 7.50 -0.18 -5.74
C TYR A 30 8.28 -0.18 -7.05
N SER A 31 7.93 -1.09 -7.95
CA SER A 31 8.45 -1.04 -9.31
C SER A 31 7.80 0.11 -10.08
N ASP A 32 8.48 0.60 -11.12
CA ASP A 32 7.98 1.75 -11.89
C ASP A 32 6.63 1.48 -12.56
N ASP A 33 6.41 0.22 -12.96
CA ASP A 33 5.20 -0.20 -13.67
C ASP A 33 4.26 -1.04 -12.78
N VAL A 34 4.30 -0.84 -11.48
CA VAL A 34 3.47 -1.59 -10.54
C VAL A 34 2.00 -1.57 -10.93
N GLU A 35 1.33 -2.71 -10.79
CA GLU A 35 -0.11 -2.81 -10.96
C GLU A 35 -0.78 -2.80 -9.60
N VAL A 36 -1.75 -1.92 -9.42
CA VAL A 36 -2.53 -1.82 -8.18
C VAL A 36 -3.98 -2.16 -8.48
N VAL A 37 -4.48 -3.20 -7.84
CA VAL A 37 -5.86 -3.67 -7.98
C VAL A 37 -6.59 -3.34 -6.67
N GLN A 38 -7.65 -2.54 -6.78
CA GLN A 38 -8.40 -2.09 -5.62
C GLN A 38 -9.83 -2.57 -5.68
N ILE A 39 -10.28 -3.19 -4.59
CA ILE A 39 -11.64 -3.65 -4.41
C ILE A 39 -12.21 -2.87 -3.22
N ASP A 40 -13.33 -2.22 -3.43
CA ASP A 40 -14.00 -1.46 -2.38
C ASP A 40 -15.50 -1.44 -2.65
N ARG A 41 -16.22 -0.60 -1.92
CA ARG A 41 -17.67 -0.50 -2.04
C ARG A 41 -18.13 -0.12 -3.45
N ASP A 42 -17.36 0.74 -4.13
CA ASP A 42 -17.72 1.24 -5.46
C ASP A 42 -17.07 0.42 -6.58
N ASN A 43 -16.10 -0.42 -6.25
CA ASN A 43 -15.36 -1.23 -7.21
C ASN A 43 -15.39 -2.69 -6.74
N PRO A 44 -16.45 -3.44 -7.09
CA PRO A 44 -16.64 -4.81 -6.59
C PRO A 44 -15.66 -5.81 -7.19
N PRO A 45 -15.58 -7.03 -6.62
CA PRO A 45 -14.63 -8.04 -7.11
C PRO A 45 -14.74 -8.38 -8.60
N GLY A 46 -15.95 -8.30 -9.16
CA GLY A 46 -16.15 -8.56 -10.59
C GLY A 46 -15.74 -7.41 -11.49
N ALA A 47 -15.48 -6.23 -10.93
CA ALA A 47 -15.07 -5.04 -11.67
C ALA A 47 -14.15 -4.17 -10.79
N PRO A 48 -12.98 -4.70 -10.39
CA PRO A 48 -12.08 -3.96 -9.53
C PRO A 48 -11.49 -2.75 -10.24
N ARG A 49 -11.01 -1.80 -9.46
CA ARG A 49 -10.30 -0.66 -10.02
C ARG A 49 -8.84 -1.03 -10.23
N VAL A 50 -8.40 -1.01 -11.48
CA VAL A 50 -7.00 -1.35 -11.81
C VAL A 50 -6.27 -0.07 -12.18
N ARG A 51 -5.18 0.18 -11.51
CA ARG A 51 -4.31 1.32 -11.80
C ARG A 51 -2.91 0.83 -12.07
N GLN A 52 -2.17 1.57 -12.86
CA GLN A 52 -0.84 1.15 -13.26
C GLN A 52 0.14 2.31 -13.15
N GLY A 53 1.31 2.00 -12.59
CA GLY A 53 2.40 2.93 -12.51
C GLY A 53 2.57 3.60 -11.16
N LYS A 54 3.82 3.91 -10.86
CA LYS A 54 4.22 4.49 -9.58
C LYS A 54 3.61 5.88 -9.35
N GLU A 55 3.35 6.64 -10.40
CA GLU A 55 2.82 7.99 -10.28
C GLU A 55 1.38 8.02 -9.75
N VAL A 56 0.61 6.96 -10.01
CA VAL A 56 -0.73 6.82 -9.43
C VAL A 56 -0.62 6.73 -7.90
N LEU A 57 0.33 5.96 -7.42
CA LEU A 57 0.57 5.82 -5.98
C LEU A 57 1.05 7.14 -5.37
N ARG A 58 1.92 7.86 -6.06
CA ARG A 58 2.38 9.17 -5.59
C ARG A 58 1.20 10.09 -5.33
N GLY A 59 0.29 10.18 -6.27
CA GLY A 59 -0.91 11.01 -6.13
C GLY A 59 -1.77 10.61 -4.93
N MET A 60 -1.94 9.29 -4.72
CA MET A 60 -2.71 8.76 -3.60
C MET A 60 -2.06 9.11 -2.27
N PHE A 61 -0.77 8.90 -2.13
CA PHE A 61 -0.04 9.18 -0.90
C PHE A 61 -0.02 10.68 -0.59
N GLU A 62 0.23 11.50 -1.61
CA GLU A 62 0.22 12.96 -1.45
C GLU A 62 -1.15 13.48 -1.02
N HIS A 63 -2.20 12.92 -1.59
CA HIS A 63 -3.56 13.29 -1.22
C HIS A 63 -3.83 12.97 0.26
N CYS A 64 -3.50 11.77 0.69
CA CYS A 64 -3.70 11.36 2.09
C CYS A 64 -2.87 12.21 3.05
N ALA A 65 -1.60 12.46 2.72
CA ALA A 65 -0.72 13.25 3.56
C ALA A 65 -1.25 14.68 3.70
N SER A 66 -1.66 15.31 2.60
CA SER A 66 -2.15 16.69 2.63
C SER A 66 -3.52 16.80 3.29
N ALA A 67 -4.32 15.74 3.26
CA ALA A 67 -5.64 15.71 3.91
C ALA A 67 -5.55 15.48 5.42
N GLY A 68 -4.34 15.28 5.96
CA GLY A 68 -4.17 15.04 7.39
C GLY A 68 -4.55 13.64 7.84
N VAL A 69 -4.50 12.67 6.94
CA VAL A 69 -4.80 11.28 7.25
C VAL A 69 -3.68 10.68 8.09
N LYS A 70 -4.04 9.99 9.17
CA LYS A 70 -3.07 9.25 9.98
C LYS A 70 -3.12 7.78 9.57
N ALA A 71 -2.02 7.26 9.06
CA ALA A 71 -1.92 5.87 8.66
C ALA A 71 -1.20 5.06 9.75
N THR A 72 -1.71 3.87 10.01
CA THR A 72 -1.10 2.92 10.94
C THR A 72 -1.04 1.57 10.25
N VAL A 73 0.12 0.94 10.25
CA VAL A 73 0.25 -0.42 9.76
C VAL A 73 0.04 -1.35 10.96
N ASP A 74 -1.14 -1.94 11.03
CA ASP A 74 -1.54 -2.74 12.19
C ASP A 74 -0.88 -4.12 12.20
N ASP A 75 -0.61 -4.65 11.00
CA ASP A 75 -0.04 -5.97 10.84
C ASP A 75 0.70 -6.04 9.52
N ALA A 76 1.85 -6.70 9.50
CA ALA A 76 2.62 -6.85 8.28
C ALA A 76 3.48 -8.10 8.37
N ILE A 77 3.43 -8.91 7.32
CA ILE A 77 4.26 -10.11 7.19
C ILE A 77 4.91 -10.11 5.81
N THR A 78 6.10 -10.68 5.74
CA THR A 78 6.82 -10.78 4.46
C THR A 78 7.48 -12.14 4.31
N GLU A 79 7.50 -12.62 3.09
CA GLU A 79 8.23 -13.79 2.65
C GLU A 79 9.08 -13.37 1.44
N ASP A 80 9.74 -14.32 0.79
CA ASP A 80 10.68 -13.99 -0.30
C ASP A 80 9.99 -13.30 -1.48
N ASP A 81 8.80 -13.77 -1.87
CA ASP A 81 8.10 -13.28 -3.06
C ASP A 81 6.75 -12.63 -2.78
N ARG A 82 6.38 -12.52 -1.50
CA ARG A 82 5.10 -11.94 -1.11
C ARG A 82 5.18 -11.23 0.22
N ALA A 83 4.31 -10.26 0.38
CA ALA A 83 4.06 -9.64 1.67
C ALA A 83 2.57 -9.38 1.81
N ALA A 84 2.12 -9.22 3.04
CA ALA A 84 0.76 -8.83 3.32
C ALA A 84 0.76 -7.80 4.44
N ALA A 85 -0.17 -6.85 4.37
CA ALA A 85 -0.25 -5.81 5.38
C ALA A 85 -1.68 -5.33 5.55
N THR A 86 -2.02 -4.95 6.78
CA THR A 86 -3.26 -4.25 7.10
C THR A 86 -2.90 -2.83 7.47
N VAL A 87 -3.44 -1.87 6.73
CA VAL A 87 -3.21 -0.44 6.95
C VAL A 87 -4.52 0.21 7.32
N THR A 88 -4.56 0.88 8.46
CA THR A 88 -5.73 1.66 8.87
C THR A 88 -5.42 3.14 8.71
N CYS A 89 -6.28 3.84 8.00
CA CYS A 89 -6.18 5.28 7.78
C CYS A 89 -7.30 5.97 8.58
N GLU A 90 -6.92 6.92 9.43
CA GLU A 90 -7.88 7.72 10.18
C GLU A 90 -7.89 9.14 9.62
N PHE A 91 -9.05 9.57 9.20
CA PHE A 91 -9.26 10.90 8.64
C PHE A 91 -9.53 11.91 9.77
N PRO A 92 -9.27 13.19 9.54
CA PRO A 92 -9.71 14.22 10.49
C PRO A 92 -11.20 14.08 10.73
N GLY A 93 -11.61 14.08 11.99
CA GLY A 93 -13.00 13.82 12.36
C GLY A 93 -13.26 12.39 12.82
N GLY A 94 -12.30 11.48 12.65
CA GLY A 94 -12.34 10.15 13.22
C GLY A 94 -12.82 9.02 12.31
N ARG A 95 -13.22 9.32 11.07
CA ARG A 95 -13.60 8.28 10.10
C ARG A 95 -12.40 7.40 9.79
N LYS A 96 -12.60 6.09 9.80
CA LYS A 96 -11.52 5.13 9.53
C LYS A 96 -11.77 4.35 8.25
N VAL A 97 -10.69 4.06 7.55
CA VAL A 97 -10.68 3.22 6.35
C VAL A 97 -9.57 2.20 6.54
N LEU A 98 -9.90 0.95 6.32
CA LEU A 98 -8.94 -0.15 6.47
C LEU A 98 -8.69 -0.78 5.11
N ALA A 99 -7.43 -1.05 4.81
CA ALA A 99 -7.03 -1.76 3.61
C ALA A 99 -6.24 -3.00 3.99
N ASN A 100 -6.65 -4.16 3.46
CA ASN A 100 -5.86 -5.37 3.52
C ASN A 100 -5.22 -5.56 2.16
N ALA A 101 -3.91 -5.64 2.12
CA ALA A 101 -3.15 -5.71 0.89
C ALA A 101 -2.31 -6.97 0.81
N ILE A 102 -2.29 -7.57 -0.37
CA ILE A 102 -1.34 -8.64 -0.71
C ILE A 102 -0.40 -8.06 -1.77
N LEU A 103 0.89 -8.17 -1.50
CA LEU A 103 1.95 -7.59 -2.30
C LEU A 103 2.75 -8.70 -2.96
N GLU A 104 2.85 -8.68 -4.28
CA GLU A 104 3.74 -9.57 -5.02
C GLU A 104 5.06 -8.85 -5.20
N LEU A 105 6.14 -9.55 -4.86
CA LEU A 105 7.48 -8.97 -4.79
C LEU A 105 8.40 -9.58 -5.85
N GLU A 106 9.22 -8.73 -6.44
CA GLU A 106 10.32 -9.15 -7.31
C GLU A 106 11.52 -8.31 -6.93
N ASP A 107 12.59 -8.99 -6.54
CA ASP A 107 13.85 -8.33 -6.21
C ASP A 107 13.70 -7.24 -5.14
N GLY A 108 12.86 -7.51 -4.14
CA GLY A 108 12.61 -6.59 -3.04
C GLY A 108 11.68 -5.44 -3.34
N ARG A 109 11.06 -5.43 -4.53
CA ARG A 109 10.12 -4.38 -4.92
C ARG A 109 8.74 -4.95 -5.16
N ILE A 110 7.73 -4.15 -4.88
CA ILE A 110 6.34 -4.51 -5.12
C ILE A 110 6.04 -4.32 -6.60
N VAL A 111 5.70 -5.42 -7.28
CA VAL A 111 5.33 -5.38 -8.71
C VAL A 111 3.83 -5.42 -8.90
N ARG A 112 3.09 -5.92 -7.91
CA ARG A 112 1.65 -5.95 -7.92
C ARG A 112 1.11 -5.84 -6.50
N GLU A 113 0.11 -5.01 -6.34
CA GLU A 113 -0.58 -4.85 -5.06
C GLU A 113 -2.06 -5.07 -5.29
N ARG A 114 -2.65 -5.96 -4.51
CA ARG A 114 -4.09 -6.16 -4.53
C ARG A 114 -4.62 -5.86 -3.14
N GLU A 115 -5.54 -4.90 -3.04
CA GLU A 115 -6.07 -4.51 -1.76
C GLU A 115 -7.59 -4.50 -1.73
N VAL A 116 -8.12 -4.89 -0.59
CA VAL A 116 -9.55 -4.80 -0.29
C VAL A 116 -9.71 -3.70 0.76
N ILE A 117 -10.55 -2.73 0.44
CA ILE A 117 -10.72 -1.52 1.24
C ILE A 117 -12.12 -1.48 1.81
N ALA A 118 -12.21 -1.29 3.12
CA ALA A 118 -13.48 -1.13 3.83
C ALA A 118 -13.40 0.13 4.69
N GLY A 119 -14.38 1.00 4.56
CA GLY A 119 -14.41 2.25 5.30
C GLY A 119 -15.65 2.39 6.15
N ASP A 120 -15.54 3.18 7.22
CA ASP A 120 -16.69 3.60 7.98
C ASP A 120 -17.64 4.36 7.06
N PRO A 121 -18.94 4.36 7.34
CA PRO A 121 -19.88 5.15 6.55
C PRO A 121 -19.45 6.61 6.54
N LYS A 122 -19.59 7.26 5.39
CA LYS A 122 -19.38 8.70 5.33
C LYS A 122 -20.39 9.32 6.27
N GLY A 123 -19.89 10.14 7.19
CA GLY A 123 -20.71 10.71 8.25
C GLY A 123 -21.93 11.44 7.72
N SER A 124 -22.99 11.30 8.43
CA SER A 124 -24.22 12.05 8.19
C SER A 124 -24.07 13.49 8.62
#